data_a19289a9323e987476bc28ea9be3b4ee
#
_entry.id   a19289a9323e987476bc28ea9be3b4ee
#
_cell.length_a   1.000
_cell.length_b   1.000
_cell.length_c   1.000
_cell.angle_alpha   90.00
_cell.angle_beta   90.00
_cell.angle_gamma   90.00
#
_symmetry.space_group_name_H-M   'P 1'
#
loop_
_entity.id
_entity.type
_entity.pdbx_description
1 polymer ?
#
loop_
_entity_poly.entity_id
_entity_poly.type
_entity_poly.pdbx_seq_one_letter_code
_entity_poly.pdbx_strand_id
1 'polypeptide(L)'
;MSTPFLSVQNLTKRFQAPKGGESLTVFENVNLGIEKGEFVCIIGHSGCCKSTILNILAGLDEPSDGAVIMNGKEVSGPSLDRGIVFQNYSLLPWLSALKNVTFAVQARYKSWSKKQVHDHSMKYLEMVGLAGGAELRKPSQLSGGMRQRVSIARAFAIQPELLLLDEPFGALDALTRGSIQDELIRIWSGSDQTVFMITHDVDEAILLADSILLMTNGPYARVAESVQVEIERPRERANIIHHPDYYDIRNHLVEFLATRSRELAGKQDDDANSAPKIVRFGANAGAEISSETGSKSGTRKRAVNRAD
;
A
#
# COMPACT_ATOMS: atom_id res chain seq x y z
N MET A 1 -11.82 -15.12 17.07
CA MET A 1 -11.17 -13.97 16.41
C MET A 1 -10.52 -14.49 15.16
N SER A 2 -10.85 -13.97 13.99
CA SER A 2 -10.18 -14.36 12.75
C SER A 2 -8.75 -13.79 12.79
N THR A 3 -7.77 -14.60 12.46
CA THR A 3 -6.38 -14.14 12.34
C THR A 3 -6.31 -13.23 11.10
N PRO A 4 -5.75 -12.02 11.19
CA PRO A 4 -5.63 -11.13 10.02
C PRO A 4 -4.78 -11.80 8.92
N PHE A 5 -5.04 -11.43 7.68
CA PHE A 5 -4.28 -11.91 6.52
C PHE A 5 -2.79 -11.55 6.63
N LEU A 6 -2.49 -10.32 7.03
CA LEU A 6 -1.15 -9.85 7.35
C LEU A 6 -1.13 -9.31 8.78
N SER A 7 -0.23 -9.84 9.60
CA SER A 7 0.00 -9.40 10.98
C SER A 7 1.45 -8.94 11.13
N VAL A 8 1.63 -7.72 11.57
CA VAL A 8 2.93 -7.15 11.95
C VAL A 8 2.97 -7.04 13.47
N GLN A 9 3.97 -7.64 14.09
CA GLN A 9 4.07 -7.79 15.54
C GLN A 9 5.39 -7.22 16.04
N ASN A 10 5.31 -6.14 16.84
CA ASN A 10 6.46 -5.50 17.51
C ASN A 10 7.62 -5.18 16.56
N LEU A 11 7.30 -4.83 15.29
CA LEU A 11 8.30 -4.63 14.27
C LEU A 11 9.20 -3.45 14.60
N THR A 12 10.51 -3.71 14.67
CA THR A 12 11.53 -2.73 15.01
C THR A 12 12.66 -2.77 13.99
N LYS A 13 13.17 -1.60 13.61
CA LYS A 13 14.35 -1.49 12.73
C LYS A 13 15.37 -0.55 13.31
N ARG A 14 16.61 -1.04 13.42
CA ARG A 14 17.79 -0.30 13.86
C ARG A 14 18.86 -0.39 12.76
N PHE A 15 19.48 0.73 12.46
CA PHE A 15 20.65 0.77 11.58
C PHE A 15 21.90 0.99 12.45
N GLN A 16 22.93 0.19 12.22
CA GLN A 16 24.21 0.37 12.89
C GLN A 16 24.91 1.60 12.34
N ALA A 17 25.40 2.47 13.22
CA ALA A 17 26.20 3.61 12.79
C ALA A 17 27.55 3.14 12.22
N PRO A 18 28.06 3.80 11.16
CA PRO A 18 29.41 3.54 10.68
C PRO A 18 30.44 3.74 11.80
N LYS A 19 31.41 2.83 11.95
CA LYS A 19 32.55 2.93 12.90
C LYS A 19 32.18 2.82 14.40
N GLY A 20 31.20 2.03 14.79
CA GLY A 20 30.96 1.70 16.21
C GLY A 20 30.27 2.80 17.02
N GLY A 21 29.59 3.74 16.36
CA GLY A 21 28.69 4.69 16.99
C GLY A 21 27.40 4.05 17.49
N GLU A 22 26.55 4.82 18.18
CA GLU A 22 25.24 4.37 18.64
C GLU A 22 24.33 3.95 17.46
N SER A 23 23.59 2.85 17.63
CA SER A 23 22.62 2.39 16.64
C SER A 23 21.45 3.37 16.54
N LEU A 24 21.03 3.71 15.32
CA LEU A 24 19.87 4.56 15.07
C LEU A 24 18.62 3.69 14.97
N THR A 25 17.72 3.79 15.95
CA THR A 25 16.38 3.20 15.86
C THR A 25 15.49 4.10 15.03
N VAL A 26 15.06 3.63 13.87
CA VAL A 26 14.23 4.42 12.95
C VAL A 26 12.75 4.29 13.24
N PHE A 27 12.30 3.08 13.57
CA PHE A 27 10.97 2.82 14.11
C PHE A 27 11.05 1.64 15.10
N GLU A 28 10.12 1.62 16.04
CA GLU A 28 10.01 0.54 17.02
C GLU A 28 8.56 0.20 17.34
N ASN A 29 8.34 -1.06 17.74
CA ASN A 29 7.07 -1.58 18.22
C ASN A 29 5.90 -1.29 17.26
N VAL A 30 6.15 -1.37 15.94
CA VAL A 30 5.08 -1.22 14.97
C VAL A 30 4.21 -2.47 15.00
N ASN A 31 2.93 -2.26 15.32
CA ASN A 31 1.90 -3.30 15.35
C ASN A 31 0.76 -2.91 14.41
N LEU A 32 0.38 -3.81 13.50
CA LEU A 32 -0.78 -3.63 12.63
C LEU A 32 -1.30 -4.98 12.12
N GLY A 33 -2.59 -5.02 11.81
CA GLY A 33 -3.25 -6.13 11.14
C GLY A 33 -3.94 -5.64 9.87
N ILE A 34 -3.89 -6.43 8.80
CA ILE A 34 -4.57 -6.14 7.54
C ILE A 34 -5.42 -7.35 7.18
N GLU A 35 -6.69 -7.12 6.91
CA GLU A 35 -7.63 -8.16 6.49
C GLU A 35 -7.44 -8.49 5.00
N LYS A 36 -7.82 -9.70 4.60
CA LYS A 36 -7.72 -10.11 3.20
C LYS A 36 -8.59 -9.24 2.29
N GLY A 37 -8.01 -8.74 1.20
CA GLY A 37 -8.69 -7.88 0.23
C GLY A 37 -8.89 -6.45 0.72
N GLU A 38 -8.27 -6.03 1.83
CA GLU A 38 -8.29 -4.65 2.32
C GLU A 38 -7.27 -3.80 1.56
N PHE A 39 -7.62 -2.54 1.32
CA PHE A 39 -6.69 -1.53 0.81
C PHE A 39 -6.26 -0.63 1.97
N VAL A 40 -5.00 -0.74 2.37
CA VAL A 40 -4.43 0.04 3.48
C VAL A 40 -3.44 1.06 2.95
N CYS A 41 -3.58 2.32 3.36
CA CYS A 41 -2.57 3.35 3.13
C CYS A 41 -1.79 3.65 4.41
N ILE A 42 -0.50 3.94 4.29
CA ILE A 42 0.30 4.50 5.38
C ILE A 42 0.78 5.90 5.00
N ILE A 43 0.51 6.87 5.88
CA ILE A 43 0.91 8.27 5.72
C ILE A 43 1.81 8.70 6.88
N GLY A 44 2.76 9.58 6.58
CA GLY A 44 3.68 10.16 7.56
C GLY A 44 4.71 11.01 6.85
N HIS A 45 5.46 11.83 7.59
CA HIS A 45 6.49 12.69 7.02
C HIS A 45 7.59 11.91 6.29
N SER A 46 8.29 12.61 5.38
CA SER A 46 9.49 12.07 4.75
C SER A 46 10.55 11.75 5.82
N GLY A 47 11.20 10.59 5.68
CA GLY A 47 12.22 10.14 6.64
C GLY A 47 11.69 9.33 7.84
N CYS A 48 10.38 9.14 8.01
CA CYS A 48 9.86 8.20 9.02
C CYS A 48 9.95 6.71 8.61
N CYS A 49 10.72 6.42 7.55
CA CYS A 49 11.09 5.07 7.12
C CYS A 49 9.93 4.15 6.68
N LYS A 50 8.86 4.71 6.09
CA LYS A 50 7.74 3.92 5.54
C LYS A 50 8.19 2.90 4.48
N SER A 51 9.09 3.30 3.58
CA SER A 51 9.66 2.38 2.57
C SER A 51 10.47 1.24 3.20
N THR A 52 11.07 1.45 4.38
CA THR A 52 11.72 0.37 5.12
C THR A 52 10.71 -0.65 5.64
N ILE A 53 9.56 -0.20 6.17
CA ILE A 53 8.46 -1.10 6.54
C ILE A 53 8.00 -1.89 5.31
N LEU A 54 7.73 -1.21 4.19
CA LEU A 54 7.32 -1.86 2.95
C LEU A 54 8.35 -2.90 2.48
N ASN A 55 9.65 -2.61 2.54
CA ASN A 55 10.70 -3.56 2.18
C ASN A 55 10.72 -4.79 3.09
N ILE A 56 10.44 -4.63 4.38
CA ILE A 56 10.33 -5.77 5.30
C ILE A 56 9.07 -6.59 4.98
N LEU A 57 7.92 -5.95 4.71
CA LEU A 57 6.70 -6.64 4.26
C LEU A 57 6.95 -7.43 2.96
N ALA A 58 7.78 -6.89 2.08
CA ALA A 58 8.19 -7.54 0.83
C ALA A 58 9.14 -8.73 1.04
N GLY A 59 9.81 -8.80 2.20
CA GLY A 59 10.91 -9.73 2.45
C GLY A 59 12.21 -9.32 1.76
N LEU A 60 12.37 -8.04 1.41
CA LEU A 60 13.60 -7.48 0.81
C LEU A 60 14.58 -6.95 1.87
N ASP A 61 14.09 -6.74 3.09
CA ASP A 61 14.89 -6.33 4.25
C ASP A 61 14.40 -7.13 5.47
N GLU A 62 15.29 -7.32 6.45
CA GLU A 62 15.00 -8.04 7.67
C GLU A 62 14.72 -7.05 8.82
N PRO A 63 13.74 -7.33 9.69
CA PRO A 63 13.55 -6.53 10.90
C PRO A 63 14.73 -6.74 11.86
N SER A 64 14.98 -5.76 12.73
CA SER A 64 15.93 -5.93 13.84
C SER A 64 15.30 -6.65 15.02
N ASP A 65 13.96 -6.59 15.15
CA ASP A 65 13.15 -7.27 16.14
C ASP A 65 11.68 -7.33 15.66
N GLY A 66 10.89 -8.25 16.22
CA GLY A 66 9.52 -8.48 15.82
C GLY A 66 9.39 -9.38 14.59
N ALA A 67 8.17 -9.56 14.10
CA ALA A 67 7.87 -10.47 12.99
C ALA A 67 6.76 -9.93 12.08
N VAL A 68 6.79 -10.37 10.82
CA VAL A 68 5.71 -10.20 9.85
C VAL A 68 5.15 -11.56 9.50
N ILE A 69 3.86 -11.76 9.70
CA ILE A 69 3.16 -13.02 9.44
C ILE A 69 2.12 -12.77 8.35
N MET A 70 2.19 -13.50 7.24
CA MET A 70 1.23 -13.48 6.14
C MET A 70 0.62 -14.87 5.94
N ASN A 71 -0.71 -14.97 5.95
CA ASN A 71 -1.42 -16.26 5.87
C ASN A 71 -0.91 -17.29 6.91
N GLY A 72 -0.62 -16.84 8.13
CA GLY A 72 -0.14 -17.70 9.22
C GLY A 72 1.31 -18.18 9.07
N LYS A 73 2.07 -17.63 8.10
CA LYS A 73 3.50 -17.93 7.88
C LYS A 73 4.33 -16.69 8.02
N GLU A 74 5.47 -16.81 8.68
CA GLU A 74 6.43 -15.73 8.80
C GLU A 74 7.06 -15.40 7.45
N VAL A 75 7.21 -14.10 7.18
CA VAL A 75 7.86 -13.58 5.98
C VAL A 75 9.38 -13.65 6.15
N SER A 76 10.03 -14.57 5.44
CA SER A 76 11.47 -14.86 5.54
C SER A 76 12.24 -14.60 4.25
N GLY A 77 11.78 -13.69 3.39
CA GLY A 77 12.46 -13.37 2.14
C GLY A 77 11.48 -13.05 1.00
N PRO A 78 11.96 -12.67 -0.18
CA PRO A 78 11.11 -12.30 -1.30
C PRO A 78 10.30 -13.49 -1.84
N SER A 79 9.04 -13.24 -2.24
CA SER A 79 8.13 -14.24 -2.81
C SER A 79 7.28 -13.60 -3.92
N LEU A 80 6.86 -14.42 -4.89
CA LEU A 80 5.92 -13.98 -5.91
C LEU A 80 4.47 -13.82 -5.40
N ASP A 81 4.19 -14.16 -4.15
CA ASP A 81 2.93 -13.88 -3.49
C ASP A 81 2.84 -12.42 -3.01
N ARG A 82 3.94 -11.68 -3.11
CA ARG A 82 4.06 -10.25 -2.84
C ARG A 82 4.54 -9.52 -4.08
N GLY A 83 3.68 -8.68 -4.66
CA GLY A 83 4.02 -7.81 -5.79
C GLY A 83 4.44 -6.42 -5.30
N ILE A 84 5.42 -5.79 -5.96
CA ILE A 84 5.90 -4.46 -5.57
C ILE A 84 5.87 -3.52 -6.76
N VAL A 85 5.35 -2.30 -6.51
CA VAL A 85 5.50 -1.13 -7.40
C VAL A 85 6.37 -0.12 -6.68
N PHE A 86 7.58 0.09 -7.17
CA PHE A 86 8.54 1.03 -6.61
C PHE A 86 8.31 2.46 -7.13
N GLN A 87 8.69 3.46 -6.36
CA GLN A 87 8.60 4.88 -6.70
C GLN A 87 9.33 5.22 -8.03
N ASN A 88 10.46 4.57 -8.31
CA ASN A 88 11.27 4.76 -9.53
C ASN A 88 10.93 3.78 -10.66
N TYR A 89 9.73 3.15 -10.61
CA TYR A 89 9.21 2.17 -11.58
C TYR A 89 9.98 0.85 -11.64
N SER A 90 11.27 0.81 -11.39
CA SER A 90 12.17 -0.36 -11.43
C SER A 90 11.98 -1.25 -12.67
N LEU A 91 11.79 -0.63 -13.84
CA LEU A 91 11.69 -1.34 -15.11
C LEU A 91 13.08 -1.75 -15.60
N LEU A 92 13.17 -2.94 -16.21
CA LEU A 92 14.37 -3.43 -16.86
C LEU A 92 14.60 -2.61 -18.15
N PRO A 93 15.64 -1.75 -18.21
CA PRO A 93 15.75 -0.74 -19.26
C PRO A 93 16.07 -1.33 -20.65
N TRP A 94 16.59 -2.53 -20.70
CA TRP A 94 16.89 -3.26 -21.95
C TRP A 94 15.69 -4.03 -22.51
N LEU A 95 14.60 -4.19 -21.74
CA LEU A 95 13.38 -4.87 -22.16
C LEU A 95 12.29 -3.87 -22.59
N SER A 96 11.44 -4.26 -23.55
CA SER A 96 10.24 -3.48 -23.87
C SER A 96 9.20 -3.56 -22.73
N ALA A 97 8.15 -2.73 -22.80
CA ALA A 97 7.05 -2.78 -21.82
C ALA A 97 6.46 -4.19 -21.72
N LEU A 98 6.11 -4.80 -22.86
CA LEU A 98 5.61 -6.17 -22.89
C LEU A 98 6.62 -7.17 -22.28
N LYS A 99 7.89 -7.06 -22.63
CA LYS A 99 8.91 -7.96 -22.07
C LYS A 99 9.15 -7.76 -20.57
N ASN A 100 8.94 -6.57 -20.03
CA ASN A 100 8.97 -6.32 -18.59
C ASN A 100 7.85 -7.07 -17.87
N VAL A 101 6.65 -7.10 -18.43
CA VAL A 101 5.52 -7.84 -17.86
C VAL A 101 5.69 -9.35 -18.07
N THR A 102 6.04 -9.79 -19.29
CA THR A 102 6.25 -11.23 -19.56
C THR A 102 7.36 -11.84 -18.71
N PHE A 103 8.38 -11.09 -18.35
CA PHE A 103 9.44 -11.54 -17.46
C PHE A 103 8.89 -11.95 -16.08
N ALA A 104 8.01 -11.13 -15.50
CA ALA A 104 7.39 -11.43 -14.21
C ALA A 104 6.38 -12.59 -14.32
N VAL A 105 5.55 -12.60 -15.38
CA VAL A 105 4.57 -13.65 -15.63
C VAL A 105 5.24 -15.03 -15.81
N GLN A 106 6.37 -15.09 -16.54
CA GLN A 106 7.14 -16.33 -16.70
C GLN A 106 7.71 -16.85 -15.38
N ALA A 107 8.15 -15.95 -14.50
CA ALA A 107 8.64 -16.33 -13.17
C ALA A 107 7.54 -16.98 -12.32
N ARG A 108 6.31 -16.46 -12.41
CA ARG A 108 5.14 -16.94 -11.65
C ARG A 108 4.57 -18.23 -12.23
N TYR A 109 4.38 -18.28 -13.55
CA TYR A 109 3.68 -19.36 -14.24
C TYR A 109 4.63 -20.19 -15.10
N LYS A 110 5.52 -20.93 -14.46
CA LYS A 110 6.61 -21.70 -15.10
C LYS A 110 6.12 -22.75 -16.10
N SER A 111 4.90 -23.26 -15.94
CA SER A 111 4.29 -24.28 -16.81
C SER A 111 3.58 -23.70 -18.04
N TRP A 112 3.41 -22.38 -18.12
CA TRP A 112 2.69 -21.76 -19.22
C TRP A 112 3.50 -21.73 -20.52
N SER A 113 2.80 -21.93 -21.64
CA SER A 113 3.37 -21.75 -22.97
C SER A 113 3.71 -20.28 -23.24
N LYS A 114 4.61 -20.02 -24.18
CA LYS A 114 4.95 -18.64 -24.60
C LYS A 114 3.72 -17.84 -25.03
N LYS A 115 2.73 -18.50 -25.66
CA LYS A 115 1.49 -17.86 -26.08
C LYS A 115 0.65 -17.43 -24.87
N GLN A 116 0.46 -18.31 -23.88
CA GLN A 116 -0.29 -18.00 -22.66
C GLN A 116 0.35 -16.84 -21.89
N VAL A 117 1.68 -16.86 -21.74
CA VAL A 117 2.43 -15.75 -21.09
C VAL A 117 2.24 -14.44 -21.85
N HIS A 118 2.34 -14.48 -23.18
CA HIS A 118 2.15 -13.29 -24.02
C HIS A 118 0.74 -12.73 -23.90
N ASP A 119 -0.29 -13.56 -24.09
CA ASP A 119 -1.69 -13.13 -24.10
C ASP A 119 -2.10 -12.57 -22.72
N HIS A 120 -1.65 -13.23 -21.65
CA HIS A 120 -1.88 -12.75 -20.28
C HIS A 120 -1.17 -11.41 -20.02
N SER A 121 0.08 -11.25 -20.47
CA SER A 121 0.83 -10.00 -20.29
C SER A 121 0.19 -8.85 -21.09
N MET A 122 -0.27 -9.13 -22.31
CA MET A 122 -1.00 -8.14 -23.12
C MET A 122 -2.30 -7.71 -22.46
N LYS A 123 -3.08 -8.65 -21.90
CA LYS A 123 -4.30 -8.33 -21.14
C LYS A 123 -4.05 -7.26 -20.06
N TYR A 124 -2.99 -7.40 -19.25
CA TYR A 124 -2.69 -6.42 -18.19
C TYR A 124 -2.16 -5.09 -18.75
N LEU A 125 -1.43 -5.11 -19.88
CA LEU A 125 -1.02 -3.86 -20.54
C LEU A 125 -2.22 -3.13 -21.16
N GLU A 126 -3.17 -3.83 -21.73
CA GLU A 126 -4.44 -3.27 -22.24
C GLU A 126 -5.28 -2.68 -21.10
N MET A 127 -5.36 -3.36 -19.95
CA MET A 127 -6.07 -2.87 -18.76
C MET A 127 -5.53 -1.54 -18.23
N VAL A 128 -4.24 -1.26 -18.43
CA VAL A 128 -3.61 0.02 -18.08
C VAL A 128 -3.48 0.98 -19.29
N GLY A 129 -4.16 0.70 -20.40
CA GLY A 129 -4.18 1.57 -21.57
C GLY A 129 -2.86 1.61 -22.35
N LEU A 130 -2.05 0.55 -22.30
CA LEU A 130 -0.78 0.44 -23.02
C LEU A 130 -0.89 -0.60 -24.14
N ALA A 131 -1.66 -0.26 -25.18
CA ALA A 131 -1.78 -1.03 -26.40
C ALA A 131 -1.42 -0.17 -27.64
N GLY A 132 -1.48 -0.74 -28.86
CA GLY A 132 -1.31 -0.01 -30.11
C GLY A 132 0.13 0.42 -30.41
N GLY A 133 1.12 -0.40 -30.03
CA GLY A 133 2.54 -0.19 -30.32
C GLY A 133 3.35 0.34 -29.14
N ALA A 134 2.71 0.85 -28.08
CA ALA A 134 3.41 1.32 -26.88
C ALA A 134 4.06 0.16 -26.10
N GLU A 135 3.46 -1.03 -26.15
CA GLU A 135 3.93 -2.26 -25.49
C GLU A 135 5.29 -2.73 -26.04
N LEU A 136 5.65 -2.34 -27.26
CA LEU A 136 6.94 -2.67 -27.88
C LEU A 136 8.07 -1.73 -27.52
N ARG A 137 7.76 -0.56 -26.95
CA ARG A 137 8.73 0.48 -26.60
C ARG A 137 9.52 0.11 -25.35
N LYS A 138 10.79 0.53 -25.29
CA LYS A 138 11.64 0.42 -24.09
C LYS A 138 11.32 1.56 -23.11
N PRO A 139 11.67 1.41 -21.81
CA PRO A 139 11.42 2.44 -20.80
C PRO A 139 11.93 3.85 -21.17
N SER A 140 13.07 3.95 -21.88
CA SER A 140 13.61 5.24 -22.35
C SER A 140 12.74 5.94 -23.40
N GLN A 141 11.81 5.23 -24.05
CA GLN A 141 10.90 5.72 -25.09
C GLN A 141 9.48 5.97 -24.54
N LEU A 142 9.28 5.78 -23.23
CA LEU A 142 8.00 5.93 -22.55
C LEU A 142 7.98 7.20 -21.69
N SER A 143 6.82 7.85 -21.60
CA SER A 143 6.61 8.93 -20.62
C SER A 143 6.64 8.39 -19.18
N GLY A 144 6.73 9.28 -18.18
CA GLY A 144 6.66 8.90 -16.76
C GLY A 144 5.39 8.09 -16.43
N GLY A 145 4.23 8.59 -16.86
CA GLY A 145 2.95 7.88 -16.68
C GLY A 145 2.89 6.54 -17.39
N MET A 146 3.45 6.43 -18.60
CA MET A 146 3.52 5.14 -19.30
C MET A 146 4.44 4.14 -18.58
N ARG A 147 5.57 4.58 -18.05
CA ARG A 147 6.45 3.72 -17.22
C ARG A 147 5.73 3.24 -15.97
N GLN A 148 4.97 4.12 -15.32
CA GLN A 148 4.17 3.75 -14.15
C GLN A 148 3.10 2.70 -14.49
N ARG A 149 2.38 2.88 -15.59
CA ARG A 149 1.41 1.90 -16.09
C ARG A 149 2.05 0.52 -16.35
N VAL A 150 3.25 0.48 -16.94
CA VAL A 150 3.99 -0.79 -17.11
C VAL A 150 4.34 -1.42 -15.76
N SER A 151 4.78 -0.63 -14.79
CA SER A 151 5.13 -1.11 -13.45
C SER A 151 3.91 -1.70 -12.72
N ILE A 152 2.77 -1.02 -12.80
CA ILE A 152 1.49 -1.50 -12.27
C ILE A 152 1.07 -2.79 -12.98
N ALA A 153 1.04 -2.82 -14.32
CA ALA A 153 0.69 -4.01 -15.08
C ALA A 153 1.57 -5.22 -14.72
N ARG A 154 2.89 -4.99 -14.57
CA ARG A 154 3.83 -6.04 -14.17
C ARG A 154 3.53 -6.61 -12.79
N ALA A 155 3.21 -5.75 -11.82
CA ALA A 155 2.91 -6.17 -10.46
C ALA A 155 1.57 -6.91 -10.36
N PHE A 156 0.54 -6.46 -11.08
CA PHE A 156 -0.77 -7.12 -11.09
C PHE A 156 -0.78 -8.43 -11.91
N ALA A 157 0.03 -8.52 -12.96
CA ALA A 157 0.03 -9.69 -13.85
C ALA A 157 0.50 -11.00 -13.17
N ILE A 158 1.28 -10.92 -12.11
CA ILE A 158 1.67 -12.08 -11.30
C ILE A 158 0.59 -12.51 -10.31
N GLN A 159 -0.50 -11.75 -10.20
CA GLN A 159 -1.61 -11.98 -9.27
C GLN A 159 -1.13 -12.29 -7.84
N PRO A 160 -0.38 -11.39 -7.21
CA PRO A 160 0.10 -11.59 -5.85
C PRO A 160 -1.06 -11.52 -4.87
N GLU A 161 -0.91 -12.14 -3.69
CA GLU A 161 -1.89 -12.02 -2.61
C GLU A 161 -1.80 -10.64 -1.90
N LEU A 162 -0.57 -10.10 -1.81
CA LEU A 162 -0.27 -8.78 -1.26
C LEU A 162 0.41 -7.91 -2.31
N LEU A 163 -0.16 -6.74 -2.58
CA LEU A 163 0.43 -5.72 -3.46
C LEU A 163 0.97 -4.56 -2.61
N LEU A 164 2.24 -4.27 -2.78
CA LEU A 164 2.98 -3.25 -2.05
C LEU A 164 3.29 -2.09 -3.01
N LEU A 165 2.82 -0.88 -2.68
CA LEU A 165 2.96 0.30 -3.53
C LEU A 165 3.74 1.39 -2.78
N ASP A 166 4.93 1.75 -3.26
CA ASP A 166 5.78 2.79 -2.67
C ASP A 166 5.63 4.09 -3.47
N GLU A 167 4.82 5.03 -2.97
CA GLU A 167 4.49 6.32 -3.60
C GLU A 167 4.21 6.21 -5.11
N PRO A 168 3.27 5.35 -5.53
CA PRO A 168 3.14 4.95 -6.93
C PRO A 168 2.76 6.10 -7.87
N PHE A 169 2.29 7.22 -7.34
CA PHE A 169 1.81 8.35 -8.15
C PHE A 169 2.60 9.64 -7.95
N GLY A 170 3.62 9.63 -7.07
CA GLY A 170 4.36 10.83 -6.65
C GLY A 170 5.06 11.59 -7.80
N ALA A 171 5.52 10.86 -8.83
CA ALA A 171 6.24 11.45 -9.96
C ALA A 171 5.34 11.87 -11.16
N LEU A 172 4.01 11.85 -10.98
CA LEU A 172 3.04 12.10 -12.05
C LEU A 172 2.41 13.49 -11.95
N ASP A 173 2.13 14.08 -13.11
CA ASP A 173 1.28 15.28 -13.17
C ASP A 173 -0.17 14.96 -12.74
N ALA A 174 -0.93 15.97 -12.34
CA ALA A 174 -2.25 15.80 -11.73
C ALA A 174 -3.27 15.04 -12.62
N LEU A 175 -3.28 15.30 -13.94
CA LEU A 175 -4.22 14.64 -14.86
C LEU A 175 -3.86 13.18 -15.07
N THR A 176 -2.59 12.90 -15.31
CA THR A 176 -2.07 11.54 -15.47
C THR A 176 -2.26 10.73 -14.17
N ARG A 177 -2.01 11.35 -13.00
CA ARG A 177 -2.21 10.75 -11.69
C ARG A 177 -3.65 10.27 -11.51
N GLY A 178 -4.63 11.15 -11.75
CA GLY A 178 -6.06 10.81 -11.65
C GLY A 178 -6.43 9.59 -12.49
N SER A 179 -6.06 9.61 -13.76
CA SER A 179 -6.34 8.50 -14.68
C SER A 179 -5.74 7.16 -14.20
N ILE A 180 -4.50 7.17 -13.70
CA ILE A 180 -3.83 5.93 -13.24
C ILE A 180 -4.43 5.43 -11.92
N GLN A 181 -4.85 6.32 -11.02
CA GLN A 181 -5.55 5.94 -9.79
C GLN A 181 -6.89 5.28 -10.10
N ASP A 182 -7.67 5.83 -11.03
CA ASP A 182 -8.95 5.24 -11.45
C ASP A 182 -8.75 3.85 -12.09
N GLU A 183 -7.70 3.68 -12.89
CA GLU A 183 -7.32 2.38 -13.44
C GLU A 183 -6.91 1.38 -12.36
N LEU A 184 -6.10 1.82 -11.38
CA LEU A 184 -5.69 0.97 -10.25
C LEU A 184 -6.90 0.50 -9.45
N ILE A 185 -7.83 1.41 -9.11
CA ILE A 185 -9.08 1.06 -8.42
C ILE A 185 -9.87 0.02 -9.21
N ARG A 186 -10.03 0.24 -10.53
CA ARG A 186 -10.78 -0.67 -11.40
C ARG A 186 -10.16 -2.07 -11.43
N ILE A 187 -8.83 -2.18 -11.56
CA ILE A 187 -8.13 -3.46 -11.59
C ILE A 187 -8.23 -4.15 -10.23
N TRP A 188 -7.98 -3.41 -9.15
CA TRP A 188 -8.03 -3.94 -7.80
C TRP A 188 -9.44 -4.39 -7.39
N SER A 189 -10.49 -3.61 -7.70
CA SER A 189 -11.89 -3.95 -7.38
C SER A 189 -12.36 -5.25 -8.05
N GLY A 190 -11.74 -5.64 -9.16
CA GLY A 190 -11.97 -6.92 -9.83
C GLY A 190 -11.09 -8.07 -9.32
N SER A 191 -10.34 -7.86 -8.25
CA SER A 191 -9.41 -8.85 -7.68
C SER A 191 -9.64 -9.04 -6.17
N ASP A 192 -9.10 -10.12 -5.60
CA ASP A 192 -9.10 -10.38 -4.15
C ASP A 192 -7.76 -9.99 -3.50
N GLN A 193 -6.99 -9.12 -4.16
CA GLN A 193 -5.66 -8.74 -3.69
C GLN A 193 -5.75 -7.76 -2.52
N THR A 194 -4.95 -8.00 -1.50
CA THR A 194 -4.72 -7.05 -0.41
C THR A 194 -3.70 -6.01 -0.87
N VAL A 195 -3.90 -4.75 -0.53
CA VAL A 195 -3.00 -3.66 -0.94
C VAL A 195 -2.48 -2.92 0.28
N PHE A 196 -1.17 -2.71 0.31
CA PHE A 196 -0.50 -1.80 1.25
C PHE A 196 0.21 -0.72 0.45
N MET A 197 -0.17 0.53 0.63
CA MET A 197 0.35 1.66 -0.15
C MET A 197 0.94 2.74 0.74
N ILE A 198 2.12 3.20 0.39
CA ILE A 198 2.71 4.43 0.95
C ILE A 198 2.29 5.60 0.09
N THR A 199 1.78 6.63 0.72
CA THR A 199 1.53 7.93 0.07
C THR A 199 1.77 9.08 1.04
N HIS A 200 2.01 10.27 0.52
CA HIS A 200 2.04 11.52 1.26
C HIS A 200 0.84 12.42 0.94
N ASP A 201 -0.03 11.98 0.04
CA ASP A 201 -1.22 12.70 -0.41
C ASP A 201 -2.44 12.20 0.38
N VAL A 202 -3.03 13.09 1.18
CA VAL A 202 -4.17 12.81 2.05
C VAL A 202 -5.42 12.48 1.24
N ASP A 203 -5.66 13.24 0.16
CA ASP A 203 -6.84 13.07 -0.67
C ASP A 203 -6.79 11.75 -1.45
N GLU A 204 -5.58 11.33 -1.85
CA GLU A 204 -5.30 10.02 -2.45
C GLU A 204 -5.62 8.88 -1.47
N ALA A 205 -5.16 8.98 -0.22
CA ALA A 205 -5.42 7.96 0.77
C ALA A 205 -6.92 7.82 1.08
N ILE A 206 -7.66 8.93 1.21
CA ILE A 206 -9.11 8.88 1.43
C ILE A 206 -9.84 8.25 0.24
N LEU A 207 -9.41 8.53 -0.99
CA LEU A 207 -10.01 7.97 -2.18
C LEU A 207 -9.82 6.45 -2.27
N LEU A 208 -8.61 5.97 -1.93
CA LEU A 208 -8.18 4.60 -2.21
C LEU A 208 -8.35 3.64 -1.03
N ALA A 209 -8.07 4.07 0.20
CA ALA A 209 -7.93 3.17 1.33
C ALA A 209 -9.25 2.82 2.04
N ASP A 210 -9.32 1.61 2.59
CA ASP A 210 -10.33 1.22 3.58
C ASP A 210 -9.87 1.64 4.98
N SER A 211 -8.54 1.61 5.24
CA SER A 211 -7.94 2.16 6.46
C SER A 211 -6.64 2.92 6.15
N ILE A 212 -6.40 3.98 6.93
CA ILE A 212 -5.24 4.84 6.79
C ILE A 212 -4.43 4.81 8.09
N LEU A 213 -3.20 4.32 8.00
CA LEU A 213 -2.27 4.26 9.12
C LEU A 213 -1.48 5.56 9.21
N LEU A 214 -1.49 6.19 10.38
CA LEU A 214 -0.78 7.44 10.64
C LEU A 214 0.51 7.17 11.42
N MET A 215 1.63 7.46 10.78
CA MET A 215 2.97 7.22 11.32
C MET A 215 3.55 8.49 11.94
N THR A 216 4.14 8.39 13.13
CA THR A 216 4.83 9.49 13.79
C THR A 216 6.16 9.81 13.11
N ASN A 217 6.77 10.94 13.45
CA ASN A 217 8.11 11.28 12.98
C ASN A 217 9.17 10.41 13.69
N GLY A 218 10.28 10.13 12.97
CA GLY A 218 11.46 9.51 13.56
C GLY A 218 12.32 10.48 14.39
N PRO A 219 13.28 9.98 15.13
CA PRO A 219 13.56 8.56 15.42
C PRO A 219 12.48 7.92 16.31
N TYR A 220 12.53 6.59 16.44
CA TYR A 220 11.52 5.80 17.17
C TYR A 220 10.09 6.00 16.62
N ALA A 221 9.98 6.11 15.28
CA ALA A 221 8.68 6.25 14.64
C ALA A 221 7.79 5.02 14.90
N ARG A 222 6.47 5.24 14.98
CA ARG A 222 5.48 4.18 15.20
C ARG A 222 4.19 4.50 14.47
N VAL A 223 3.33 3.51 14.31
CA VAL A 223 1.95 3.72 13.85
C VAL A 223 1.12 4.14 15.07
N ALA A 224 0.72 5.41 15.11
CA ALA A 224 -0.02 5.97 16.25
C ALA A 224 -1.53 5.75 16.10
N GLU A 225 -2.07 5.89 14.89
CA GLU A 225 -3.50 5.81 14.64
C GLU A 225 -3.80 5.00 13.38
N SER A 226 -4.97 4.34 13.38
CA SER A 226 -5.59 3.70 12.21
C SER A 226 -6.95 4.33 11.96
N VAL A 227 -7.04 5.16 10.92
CA VAL A 227 -8.27 5.86 10.53
C VAL A 227 -9.06 4.98 9.59
N GLN A 228 -10.28 4.62 9.97
CA GLN A 228 -11.20 3.84 9.14
C GLN A 228 -11.94 4.76 8.18
N VAL A 229 -11.85 4.49 6.88
CA VAL A 229 -12.56 5.24 5.84
C VAL A 229 -13.86 4.49 5.51
N GLU A 230 -14.94 4.84 6.21
CA GLU A 230 -16.25 4.19 6.08
C GLU A 230 -17.11 4.72 4.92
N ILE A 231 -16.51 5.55 4.04
CA ILE A 231 -17.13 6.01 2.79
C ILE A 231 -17.32 4.81 1.86
N GLU A 232 -18.56 4.60 1.39
CA GLU A 232 -18.88 3.45 0.53
C GLU A 232 -18.16 3.48 -0.81
N ARG A 233 -17.93 2.29 -1.38
CA ARG A 233 -17.37 2.11 -2.72
C ARG A 233 -18.50 1.84 -3.74
N PRO A 234 -18.36 2.25 -5.01
CA PRO A 234 -17.18 2.90 -5.62
C PRO A 234 -17.04 4.38 -5.19
N ARG A 235 -15.81 4.79 -4.90
CA ARG A 235 -15.48 6.19 -4.62
C ARG A 235 -15.04 6.87 -5.89
N GLU A 236 -15.76 7.88 -6.31
CA GLU A 236 -15.44 8.69 -7.47
C GLU A 236 -14.79 10.00 -7.05
N ARG A 237 -13.69 10.36 -7.67
CA ARG A 237 -12.92 11.57 -7.39
C ARG A 237 -13.77 12.85 -7.39
N ALA A 238 -14.70 12.95 -8.35
CA ALA A 238 -15.55 14.13 -8.47
C ALA A 238 -16.60 14.24 -7.35
N ASN A 239 -17.01 13.12 -6.77
CA ASN A 239 -18.13 13.04 -5.84
C ASN A 239 -17.69 12.87 -4.38
N ILE A 240 -16.52 12.28 -4.13
CA ILE A 240 -16.07 11.97 -2.77
C ILE A 240 -15.93 13.21 -1.89
N ILE A 241 -15.55 14.35 -2.47
CA ILE A 241 -15.40 15.64 -1.76
C ILE A 241 -16.72 16.18 -1.20
N HIS A 242 -17.87 15.68 -1.69
CA HIS A 242 -19.19 16.05 -1.23
C HIS A 242 -19.72 15.09 -0.15
N HIS A 243 -18.99 14.03 0.17
CA HIS A 243 -19.38 13.12 1.25
C HIS A 243 -19.25 13.82 2.61
N PRO A 244 -20.24 13.71 3.52
CA PRO A 244 -20.22 14.39 4.82
C PRO A 244 -18.93 14.17 5.60
N ASP A 245 -18.43 12.94 5.66
CA ASP A 245 -17.27 12.56 6.44
C ASP A 245 -15.93 12.91 5.78
N TYR A 246 -15.94 13.32 4.49
CA TYR A 246 -14.70 13.57 3.74
C TYR A 246 -13.81 14.62 4.40
N TYR A 247 -14.37 15.77 4.75
CA TYR A 247 -13.63 16.87 5.33
C TYR A 247 -13.22 16.58 6.78
N ASP A 248 -14.02 15.84 7.52
CA ASP A 248 -13.68 15.45 8.91
C ASP A 248 -12.47 14.51 8.91
N ILE A 249 -12.49 13.49 8.04
CA ILE A 249 -11.33 12.59 7.85
C ILE A 249 -10.12 13.41 7.40
N ARG A 250 -10.27 14.24 6.36
CA ARG A 250 -9.19 15.04 5.79
C ARG A 250 -8.55 15.97 6.81
N ASN A 251 -9.36 16.70 7.56
CA ASN A 251 -8.88 17.65 8.58
C ASN A 251 -8.12 16.92 9.69
N HIS A 252 -8.63 15.76 10.14
CA HIS A 252 -7.94 14.93 11.12
C HIS A 252 -6.56 14.46 10.63
N LEU A 253 -6.48 13.98 9.38
CA LEU A 253 -5.21 13.54 8.79
C LEU A 253 -4.21 14.70 8.67
N VAL A 254 -4.67 15.87 8.22
CA VAL A 254 -3.84 17.08 8.09
C VAL A 254 -3.37 17.58 9.47
N GLU A 255 -4.25 17.62 10.47
CA GLU A 255 -3.90 18.01 11.84
C GLU A 255 -2.87 17.05 12.44
N PHE A 256 -3.05 15.74 12.27
CA PHE A 256 -2.08 14.75 12.71
C PHE A 256 -0.71 15.01 12.08
N LEU A 257 -0.65 15.21 10.78
CA LEU A 257 0.61 15.45 10.08
C LEU A 257 1.26 16.78 10.47
N ALA A 258 0.47 17.86 10.64
CA ALA A 258 1.00 19.19 10.93
C ALA A 258 1.55 19.32 12.36
N THR A 259 0.89 18.72 13.35
CA THR A 259 1.16 18.93 14.78
C THR A 259 1.47 17.65 15.53
N ARG A 260 0.52 16.72 15.60
CA ARG A 260 0.58 15.56 16.50
C ARG A 260 1.73 14.60 16.19
N SER A 261 2.10 14.44 14.93
CA SER A 261 3.22 13.57 14.54
C SER A 261 4.56 14.02 15.13
N ARG A 262 4.75 15.34 15.35
CA ARG A 262 5.95 15.90 15.99
C ARG A 262 5.88 15.80 17.50
N GLU A 263 4.73 16.06 18.10
CA GLU A 263 4.51 15.96 19.53
C GLU A 263 4.70 14.54 20.06
N LEU A 264 4.38 13.54 19.24
CA LEU A 264 4.54 12.13 19.53
C LEU A 264 5.93 11.58 19.17
N ALA A 265 6.75 12.35 18.42
CA ALA A 265 8.10 11.93 18.05
C ALA A 265 9.01 11.77 19.27
N GLY A 266 9.71 10.65 19.35
CA GLY A 266 10.65 10.38 20.43
C GLY A 266 10.04 10.12 21.81
N LYS A 267 8.71 10.14 21.94
CA LYS A 267 8.04 9.72 23.18
C LYS A 267 7.87 8.21 23.15
N GLN A 268 8.50 7.53 24.10
CA GLN A 268 8.13 6.15 24.41
C GLN A 268 6.76 6.20 25.07
N ASP A 269 5.78 5.46 24.53
CA ASP A 269 4.55 5.24 25.28
C ASP A 269 4.84 4.26 26.41
N ASP A 270 4.24 4.52 27.57
CA ASP A 270 4.23 3.55 28.69
C ASP A 270 3.58 2.22 28.28
N ASP A 271 2.88 2.20 27.12
CA ASP A 271 2.21 1.06 26.50
C ASP A 271 2.89 0.67 25.17
N ALA A 272 4.19 0.39 25.22
CA ALA A 272 5.04 0.11 24.05
C ALA A 272 4.56 -1.07 23.15
N ASN A 273 3.54 -1.83 23.58
CA ASN A 273 2.96 -2.97 22.88
C ASN A 273 1.52 -2.71 22.37
N SER A 274 1.02 -1.48 22.44
CA SER A 274 -0.37 -1.23 22.04
C SER A 274 -0.55 -1.21 20.53
N ALA A 275 -1.67 -1.79 20.06
CA ALA A 275 -2.15 -1.61 18.70
C ALA A 275 -2.45 -0.12 18.44
N PRO A 276 -2.36 0.37 17.18
CA PRO A 276 -2.66 1.76 16.86
C PRO A 276 -4.10 2.11 17.26
N LYS A 277 -4.29 3.34 17.74
CA LYS A 277 -5.61 3.86 18.10
C LYS A 277 -6.52 3.86 16.89
N ILE A 278 -7.67 3.21 16.98
CA ILE A 278 -8.67 3.20 15.89
C ILE A 278 -9.50 4.47 15.96
N VAL A 279 -9.57 5.19 14.83
CA VAL A 279 -10.36 6.41 14.65
C VAL A 279 -11.43 6.17 13.59
N ARG A 280 -12.69 6.57 13.89
CA ARG A 280 -13.84 6.45 12.98
C ARG A 280 -14.58 7.78 12.90
N PHE A 281 -15.18 8.06 11.73
CA PHE A 281 -15.99 9.22 11.44
C PHE A 281 -17.38 8.77 10.96
N GLY A 282 -18.43 9.61 11.16
CA GLY A 282 -19.79 9.34 10.71
C GLY A 282 -20.84 9.61 11.78
N ALA A 283 -22.11 9.56 11.42
CA ALA A 283 -23.26 9.87 12.27
C ALA A 283 -23.38 9.01 13.54
N ASN A 284 -22.63 7.91 13.65
CA ASN A 284 -22.53 7.04 14.83
C ASN A 284 -21.21 7.21 15.60
N ALA A 285 -20.35 8.16 15.23
CA ALA A 285 -19.12 8.49 15.93
C ALA A 285 -19.40 9.36 17.17
N GLY A 286 -20.23 8.87 18.07
CA GLY A 286 -20.18 9.28 19.47
C GLY A 286 -18.84 8.80 20.01
N ALA A 287 -17.96 9.74 20.36
CA ALA A 287 -16.62 9.57 20.86
C ALA A 287 -16.46 8.31 21.75
N GLU A 288 -16.07 7.17 21.17
CA GLU A 288 -15.56 6.03 21.90
C GLU A 288 -14.08 5.88 21.57
N ILE A 289 -13.28 6.47 22.45
CA ILE A 289 -11.88 6.13 22.65
C ILE A 289 -11.91 4.75 23.34
N SER A 290 -11.97 3.68 22.58
CA SER A 290 -11.83 2.34 23.13
C SER A 290 -10.57 1.70 22.56
N SER A 291 -9.65 1.43 23.48
CA SER A 291 -8.61 0.42 23.35
C SER A 291 -9.30 -0.96 23.40
N GLU A 292 -9.88 -1.40 22.28
CA GLU A 292 -10.39 -2.76 22.18
C GLU A 292 -9.68 -3.53 21.08
N THR A 293 -8.89 -4.51 21.50
CA THR A 293 -8.61 -5.72 20.74
C THR A 293 -9.94 -6.45 20.46
N GLY A 294 -10.61 -6.15 19.34
CA GLY A 294 -11.94 -6.71 19.09
C GLY A 294 -12.29 -6.79 17.62
N SER A 295 -12.14 -7.99 17.08
CA SER A 295 -12.71 -8.44 15.82
C SER A 295 -14.23 -8.19 15.77
N LYS A 296 -14.70 -7.45 14.76
CA LYS A 296 -16.09 -7.59 14.28
C LYS A 296 -16.08 -8.08 12.86
N SER A 297 -16.57 -9.31 12.67
CA SER A 297 -16.89 -9.89 11.37
C SER A 297 -18.10 -9.14 10.77
N GLY A 298 -17.83 -8.22 9.89
CA GLY A 298 -18.84 -7.63 9.00
C GLY A 298 -18.61 -8.11 7.60
N THR A 299 -19.47 -9.00 7.12
CA THR A 299 -19.48 -9.46 5.73
C THR A 299 -19.88 -8.27 4.84
N ARG A 300 -18.90 -7.51 4.34
CA ARG A 300 -19.16 -6.45 3.37
C ARG A 300 -19.52 -7.08 2.02
N LYS A 301 -20.78 -6.98 1.62
CA LYS A 301 -21.21 -7.32 0.24
C LYS A 301 -20.58 -6.31 -0.73
N ARG A 302 -19.59 -6.77 -1.50
CA ARG A 302 -19.11 -6.05 -2.68
C ARG A 302 -20.23 -6.07 -3.73
N ALA A 303 -20.70 -4.90 -4.15
CA ALA A 303 -21.58 -4.80 -5.31
C ALA A 303 -20.75 -5.11 -6.57
N VAL A 304 -20.88 -6.32 -7.08
CA VAL A 304 -20.33 -6.72 -8.38
C VAL A 304 -21.40 -6.35 -9.41
N ASN A 305 -21.21 -5.21 -10.08
CA ASN A 305 -21.95 -4.96 -11.33
C ASN A 305 -21.38 -5.91 -12.41
N ARG A 306 -22.08 -7.00 -12.63
CA ARG A 306 -21.97 -7.74 -13.90
C ARG A 306 -22.76 -6.95 -14.93
N ALA A 307 -22.08 -6.26 -15.80
CA ALA A 307 -22.65 -5.86 -17.08
C ALA A 307 -22.58 -7.07 -18.00
N ASP A 308 -23.70 -7.49 -18.54
CA ASP A 308 -23.86 -8.43 -19.65
C ASP A 308 -23.18 -7.92 -20.91
#